data_c482de3dbfd13694f7944dea59fcf033
#
_entry.id   c482de3dbfd13694f7944dea59fcf033
#
_cell.length_a   1.000
_cell.length_b   1.000
_cell.length_c   1.000
_cell.angle_alpha   90.00
_cell.angle_beta   90.00
_cell.angle_gamma   90.00
#
_symmetry.space_group_name_H-M   'P 1'
#
loop_
_entity.id
_entity.type
_entity.pdbx_description
1 polymer ?
#
loop_
_entity_poly.entity_id
_entity_poly.type
_entity_poly.pdbx_seq_one_letter_code
_entity_poly.pdbx_strand_id
1 'polypeptide(L)'
;MQTREKIFGITCPACGHSFENEMNTAVFSATSDRELILANQFAIQHCPNCNHEFILNYRFAYTDDEIKFMLVNDPQFVDKKARLAFKSSLSLLDRFHKEEQEKYLTRMTSDIEELREKIVIFENYLSDKAVEIMKYILLESNELAFDHDDVISFRLVDGNTYLIKTTDGKEYT
;
A
#
# COMPACT_ATOMS: atom_id res chain seq x y z
N MET A 1 15.69 0.15 -14.97
CA MET A 1 14.93 -0.99 -14.41
C MET A 1 13.74 -1.27 -15.31
N GLN A 2 13.36 -2.54 -15.50
CA GLN A 2 12.22 -2.90 -16.35
C GLN A 2 11.03 -3.26 -15.48
N THR A 3 9.90 -2.62 -15.73
CA THR A 3 8.60 -3.06 -15.20
C THR A 3 8.33 -4.49 -15.66
N ARG A 4 7.74 -5.29 -14.77
CA ARG A 4 7.31 -6.65 -15.10
C ARG A 4 5.79 -6.67 -15.18
N GLU A 5 5.30 -6.95 -16.35
CA GLU A 5 3.87 -7.11 -16.62
C GLU A 5 3.44 -8.56 -16.43
N LYS A 6 2.22 -8.74 -15.94
CA LYS A 6 1.58 -10.04 -15.79
C LYS A 6 0.09 -9.91 -16.06
N ILE A 7 -0.48 -10.90 -16.74
CA ILE A 7 -1.93 -11.01 -16.94
C ILE A 7 -2.59 -11.53 -15.66
N PHE A 8 -3.61 -10.82 -15.20
CA PHE A 8 -4.44 -11.18 -14.05
C PHE A 8 -5.87 -11.45 -14.50
N GLY A 9 -6.43 -12.56 -14.01
CA GLY A 9 -7.88 -12.80 -14.09
C GLY A 9 -8.60 -11.95 -13.04
N ILE A 10 -9.54 -11.13 -13.48
CA ILE A 10 -10.25 -10.15 -12.67
C ILE A 10 -11.73 -10.46 -12.69
N THR A 11 -12.38 -10.41 -11.54
CA THR A 11 -13.85 -10.54 -11.45
C THR A 11 -14.44 -9.21 -10.99
N CYS A 12 -15.37 -8.67 -11.77
CA CYS A 12 -16.05 -7.42 -11.47
C CYS A 12 -16.88 -7.55 -10.18
N PRO A 13 -16.68 -6.68 -9.17
CA PRO A 13 -17.44 -6.76 -7.93
C PRO A 13 -18.92 -6.40 -8.09
N ALA A 14 -19.30 -5.67 -9.15
CA ALA A 14 -20.67 -5.23 -9.35
C ALA A 14 -21.52 -6.25 -10.11
N CYS A 15 -20.98 -6.94 -11.14
CA CYS A 15 -21.77 -7.82 -11.99
C CYS A 15 -21.25 -9.26 -12.08
N GLY A 16 -20.12 -9.58 -11.43
CA GLY A 16 -19.52 -10.92 -11.43
C GLY A 16 -18.86 -11.32 -12.75
N HIS A 17 -18.83 -10.44 -13.77
CA HIS A 17 -18.17 -10.74 -15.05
C HIS A 17 -16.66 -10.89 -14.84
N SER A 18 -16.08 -11.96 -15.42
CA SER A 18 -14.65 -12.22 -15.38
C SER A 18 -13.98 -11.79 -16.68
N PHE A 19 -12.85 -11.10 -16.56
CA PHE A 19 -12.04 -10.63 -17.69
C PHE A 19 -10.55 -10.67 -17.30
N GLU A 20 -9.68 -10.46 -18.26
CA GLU A 20 -8.24 -10.41 -18.05
C GLU A 20 -7.70 -9.01 -18.33
N ASN A 21 -6.70 -8.59 -17.56
CA ASN A 21 -5.95 -7.37 -17.84
C ASN A 21 -4.48 -7.56 -17.47
N GLU A 22 -3.61 -6.88 -18.21
CA GLU A 22 -2.18 -6.86 -17.98
C GLU A 22 -1.82 -5.75 -17.00
N MET A 23 -1.04 -6.09 -15.96
CA MET A 23 -0.71 -5.15 -14.89
C MET A 23 0.75 -5.27 -14.47
N ASN A 24 1.35 -4.16 -14.07
CA ASN A 24 2.70 -4.09 -13.57
C ASN A 24 2.84 -4.78 -12.21
N THR A 25 3.73 -5.76 -12.10
CA THR A 25 4.07 -6.43 -10.83
C THR A 25 5.33 -5.88 -10.16
N ALA A 26 6.07 -5.01 -10.86
CA ALA A 26 7.21 -4.27 -10.34
C ALA A 26 7.08 -2.80 -10.76
N VAL A 27 6.92 -1.92 -9.78
CA VAL A 27 6.73 -0.48 -9.93
C VAL A 27 7.94 0.23 -9.33
N PHE A 28 8.39 1.31 -9.95
CA PHE A 28 9.55 2.08 -9.50
C PHE A 28 9.17 3.55 -9.29
N SER A 29 9.80 4.18 -8.29
CA SER A 29 9.57 5.60 -7.96
C SER A 29 9.82 6.54 -9.13
N ALA A 30 10.73 6.19 -10.04
CA ALA A 30 11.07 6.97 -11.23
C ALA A 30 10.06 6.81 -12.39
N THR A 31 8.95 6.07 -12.21
CA THR A 31 7.92 5.87 -13.24
C THR A 31 6.66 6.68 -12.96
N SER A 32 5.84 6.88 -13.99
CA SER A 32 4.52 7.53 -13.85
C SER A 32 3.56 6.79 -12.91
N ASP A 33 3.78 5.50 -12.69
CA ASP A 33 2.96 4.68 -11.77
C ASP A 33 2.99 5.23 -10.33
N ARG A 34 4.12 5.84 -9.91
CA ARG A 34 4.20 6.53 -8.61
C ARG A 34 3.14 7.62 -8.49
N GLU A 35 3.04 8.50 -9.51
CA GLU A 35 2.06 9.59 -9.50
C GLU A 35 0.63 9.05 -9.48
N LEU A 36 0.36 7.96 -10.20
CA LEU A 36 -0.93 7.29 -10.19
C LEU A 36 -1.26 6.71 -8.81
N ILE A 37 -0.29 6.12 -8.11
CA ILE A 37 -0.48 5.63 -6.74
C ILE A 37 -0.82 6.78 -5.79
N LEU A 38 -0.04 7.87 -5.83
CA LEU A 38 -0.25 9.04 -4.97
C LEU A 38 -1.59 9.72 -5.25
N ALA A 39 -2.02 9.78 -6.51
CA ALA A 39 -3.31 10.34 -6.93
C ALA A 39 -4.51 9.39 -6.71
N ASN A 40 -4.30 8.19 -6.17
CA ASN A 40 -5.32 7.14 -6.04
C ASN A 40 -5.95 6.69 -7.39
N GLN A 41 -5.14 6.73 -8.45
CA GLN A 41 -5.53 6.36 -9.81
C GLN A 41 -4.81 5.09 -10.31
N PHE A 42 -3.97 4.51 -9.48
CA PHE A 42 -3.27 3.28 -9.82
C PHE A 42 -4.21 2.07 -9.74
N ALA A 43 -4.04 1.14 -10.69
CA ALA A 43 -4.80 -0.12 -10.77
C ALA A 43 -6.32 0.05 -10.94
N ILE A 44 -6.79 1.18 -11.45
CA ILE A 44 -8.19 1.37 -11.82
C ILE A 44 -8.55 0.38 -12.95
N GLN A 45 -9.65 -0.31 -12.77
CA GLN A 45 -10.23 -1.25 -13.73
C GLN A 45 -11.62 -0.78 -14.17
N HIS A 46 -11.93 -1.00 -15.45
CA HIS A 46 -13.25 -0.79 -16.01
C HIS A 46 -13.82 -2.13 -16.47
N CYS A 47 -14.94 -2.53 -15.92
CA CYS A 47 -15.58 -3.77 -16.33
C CYS A 47 -16.09 -3.68 -17.77
N PRO A 48 -15.69 -4.57 -18.69
CA PRO A 48 -16.13 -4.52 -20.07
C PRO A 48 -17.64 -4.85 -20.26
N ASN A 49 -18.28 -5.46 -19.26
CA ASN A 49 -19.70 -5.83 -19.32
C ASN A 49 -20.64 -4.74 -18.76
N CYS A 50 -20.31 -4.11 -17.62
CA CYS A 50 -21.19 -3.14 -16.96
C CYS A 50 -20.58 -1.75 -16.79
N ASN A 51 -19.37 -1.54 -17.27
CA ASN A 51 -18.60 -0.30 -17.17
C ASN A 51 -18.38 0.20 -15.72
N HIS A 52 -18.54 -0.67 -14.72
CA HIS A 52 -18.24 -0.34 -13.33
C HIS A 52 -16.75 -0.13 -13.17
N GLU A 53 -16.38 1.00 -12.53
CA GLU A 53 -15.01 1.35 -12.20
C GLU A 53 -14.69 0.92 -10.77
N PHE A 54 -13.49 0.33 -10.58
CA PHE A 54 -13.01 -0.07 -9.26
C PHE A 54 -11.49 -0.17 -9.25
N ILE A 55 -10.89 -0.04 -8.07
CA ILE A 55 -9.45 -0.24 -7.88
C ILE A 55 -9.20 -1.72 -7.57
N LEU A 56 -8.31 -2.35 -8.35
CA LEU A 56 -7.91 -3.73 -8.11
C LEU A 56 -6.77 -3.78 -7.11
N ASN A 57 -7.02 -4.35 -5.94
CA ASN A 57 -5.95 -4.67 -5.00
C ASN A 57 -5.31 -6.01 -5.38
N TYR A 58 -4.03 -5.98 -5.79
CA TYR A 58 -3.30 -7.16 -6.28
C TYR A 58 -1.86 -7.15 -5.76
N ARG A 59 -1.14 -8.25 -6.00
CA ARG A 59 0.25 -8.39 -5.56
C ARG A 59 1.22 -7.71 -6.52
N PHE A 60 1.97 -6.72 -6.02
CA PHE A 60 3.07 -6.07 -6.72
C PHE A 60 4.11 -5.54 -5.74
N ALA A 61 5.29 -5.17 -6.25
CA ALA A 61 6.33 -4.51 -5.47
C ALA A 61 6.54 -3.08 -5.98
N TYR A 62 6.64 -2.13 -5.06
CA TYR A 62 7.09 -0.77 -5.32
C TYR A 62 8.52 -0.61 -4.78
N THR A 63 9.42 -0.03 -5.57
CA THR A 63 10.83 0.14 -5.19
C THR A 63 11.28 1.57 -5.45
N ASP A 64 11.93 2.15 -4.46
CA ASP A 64 12.67 3.38 -4.58
C ASP A 64 14.17 3.10 -4.41
N ASP A 65 14.93 3.32 -5.48
CA ASP A 65 16.37 3.07 -5.50
C ASP A 65 17.17 4.24 -4.96
N GLU A 66 16.59 5.43 -4.85
CA GLU A 66 17.25 6.61 -4.34
C GLU A 66 17.25 6.61 -2.80
N ILE A 67 16.07 6.39 -2.20
CA ILE A 67 15.91 6.35 -0.74
C ILE A 67 16.11 4.93 -0.17
N LYS A 68 16.24 3.92 -1.05
CA LYS A 68 16.51 2.52 -0.69
C LYS A 68 15.41 1.86 0.13
N PHE A 69 14.18 1.96 -0.32
CA PHE A 69 13.09 1.18 0.26
C PHE A 69 12.31 0.36 -0.79
N MET A 70 11.69 -0.70 -0.32
CA MET A 70 10.84 -1.59 -1.11
C MET A 70 9.56 -1.92 -0.34
N LEU A 71 8.42 -1.70 -0.97
CA LEU A 71 7.11 -2.05 -0.44
C LEU A 71 6.56 -3.22 -1.23
N VAL A 72 6.06 -4.23 -0.54
CA VAL A 72 5.38 -5.36 -1.19
C VAL A 72 3.92 -5.32 -0.78
N ASN A 73 3.07 -4.99 -1.73
CA ASN A 73 1.63 -5.06 -1.58
C ASN A 73 1.14 -6.47 -1.90
N ASP A 74 0.38 -7.08 -1.01
CA ASP A 74 -0.30 -8.35 -1.25
C ASP A 74 -1.59 -8.42 -0.42
N PRO A 75 -2.77 -8.56 -1.05
CA PRO A 75 -4.04 -8.70 -0.34
C PRO A 75 -4.06 -9.83 0.70
N GLN A 76 -3.21 -10.84 0.54
CA GLN A 76 -3.07 -11.94 1.51
C GLN A 76 -2.38 -11.53 2.82
N PHE A 77 -1.74 -10.37 2.88
CA PHE A 77 -1.03 -9.91 4.08
C PHE A 77 -1.97 -9.45 5.22
N VAL A 78 -3.25 -9.48 5.04
CA VAL A 78 -4.23 -9.45 6.15
C VAL A 78 -4.09 -10.69 7.03
N ASP A 79 -3.66 -11.83 6.48
CA ASP A 79 -3.40 -13.06 7.24
C ASP A 79 -2.01 -13.02 7.89
N LYS A 80 -1.97 -13.22 9.22
CA LYS A 80 -0.75 -13.29 10.01
C LYS A 80 0.23 -14.38 9.53
N LYS A 81 -0.28 -15.52 9.05
CA LYS A 81 0.56 -16.62 8.53
C LYS A 81 1.26 -16.21 7.24
N ALA A 82 0.54 -15.54 6.31
CA ALA A 82 1.12 -15.03 5.08
C ALA A 82 2.22 -13.99 5.35
N ARG A 83 1.99 -13.07 6.29
CA ARG A 83 3.01 -12.10 6.74
C ARG A 83 4.25 -12.77 7.31
N LEU A 84 4.08 -13.78 8.17
CA LEU A 84 5.20 -14.52 8.77
C LEU A 84 5.99 -15.32 7.72
N ALA A 85 5.30 -15.99 6.79
CA ALA A 85 5.94 -16.75 5.73
C ALA A 85 6.79 -15.83 4.82
N PHE A 86 6.25 -14.69 4.41
CA PHE A 86 6.98 -13.71 3.61
C PHE A 86 8.20 -13.15 4.35
N LYS A 87 8.03 -12.78 5.63
CA LYS A 87 9.12 -12.28 6.48
C LYS A 87 10.24 -13.31 6.64
N SER A 88 9.89 -14.60 6.78
CA SER A 88 10.86 -15.68 6.83
C SER A 88 11.62 -15.83 5.51
N SER A 89 10.92 -15.70 4.37
CA SER A 89 11.55 -15.76 3.05
C SER A 89 12.53 -14.61 2.83
N LEU A 90 12.19 -13.39 3.23
CA LEU A 90 13.11 -12.23 3.19
C LEU A 90 14.36 -12.48 4.04
N SER A 91 14.21 -13.01 5.25
CA SER A 91 15.35 -13.29 6.14
C SER A 91 16.27 -14.39 5.62
N LEU A 92 15.75 -15.33 4.82
CA LEU A 92 16.56 -16.32 4.12
C LEU A 92 17.35 -15.68 2.98
N LEU A 93 16.73 -14.82 2.17
CA LEU A 93 17.40 -14.09 1.10
C LEU A 93 18.54 -13.21 1.65
N ASP A 94 18.32 -12.52 2.78
CA ASP A 94 19.36 -11.73 3.46
C ASP A 94 20.59 -12.56 3.87
N ARG A 95 20.42 -13.86 4.15
CA ARG A 95 21.53 -14.75 4.50
C ARG A 95 22.39 -15.15 3.30
N PHE A 96 21.78 -15.22 2.11
CA PHE A 96 22.49 -15.61 0.87
C PHE A 96 23.20 -14.42 0.21
N HIS A 97 22.79 -13.18 0.49
CA HIS A 97 23.31 -11.97 -0.13
C HIS A 97 24.17 -11.10 0.82
N LYS A 98 24.93 -11.72 1.73
CA LYS A 98 25.63 -11.03 2.83
C LYS A 98 26.74 -10.05 2.45
N GLU A 99 27.22 -10.00 1.23
CA GLU A 99 28.50 -9.31 0.95
C GLU A 99 28.43 -8.03 0.11
N GLU A 100 27.33 -7.69 -0.60
CA GLU A 100 27.37 -6.55 -1.55
C GLU A 100 26.07 -5.75 -1.74
N GLN A 101 25.00 -5.94 -0.99
CA GLN A 101 23.76 -5.20 -1.26
C GLN A 101 23.50 -4.10 -0.24
N GLU A 102 23.40 -2.87 -0.75
CA GLU A 102 22.74 -1.78 -0.05
C GLU A 102 21.38 -2.26 0.44
N LYS A 103 21.23 -2.26 1.75
CA LYS A 103 20.07 -2.90 2.40
C LYS A 103 18.82 -2.05 2.21
N TYR A 104 17.90 -2.52 1.38
CA TYR A 104 16.59 -1.90 1.24
C TYR A 104 15.77 -2.06 2.52
N LEU A 105 15.15 -0.98 2.95
CA LEU A 105 14.13 -1.03 3.99
C LEU A 105 12.86 -1.65 3.39
N THR A 106 12.53 -2.87 3.77
CA THR A 106 11.38 -3.58 3.20
C THR A 106 10.19 -3.54 4.16
N ARG A 107 9.00 -3.23 3.61
CA ARG A 107 7.71 -3.30 4.31
C ARG A 107 6.67 -4.07 3.50
N MET A 108 5.69 -4.61 4.20
CA MET A 108 4.54 -5.31 3.62
C MET A 108 3.29 -4.46 3.84
N THR A 109 2.46 -4.37 2.82
CA THR A 109 1.15 -3.73 2.88
C THR A 109 0.07 -4.70 2.37
N SER A 110 -1.14 -4.58 2.88
CA SER A 110 -2.28 -5.41 2.50
C SER A 110 -3.19 -4.75 1.46
N ASP A 111 -3.05 -3.45 1.28
CA ASP A 111 -3.80 -2.66 0.31
C ASP A 111 -2.99 -1.48 -0.23
N ILE A 112 -3.49 -0.90 -1.34
CA ILE A 112 -2.84 0.22 -2.04
C ILE A 112 -2.86 1.51 -1.21
N GLU A 113 -3.85 1.71 -0.35
CA GLU A 113 -3.90 2.89 0.52
C GLU A 113 -2.81 2.82 1.59
N GLU A 114 -2.61 1.65 2.22
CA GLU A 114 -1.50 1.43 3.15
C GLU A 114 -0.14 1.63 2.44
N LEU A 115 -0.01 1.13 1.21
CA LEU A 115 1.20 1.31 0.40
C LEU A 115 1.45 2.78 0.10
N ARG A 116 0.43 3.54 -0.33
CA ARG A 116 0.51 4.98 -0.59
C ARG A 116 0.97 5.74 0.65
N GLU A 117 0.42 5.45 1.81
CA GLU A 117 0.85 6.05 3.07
C GLU A 117 2.32 5.76 3.37
N LYS A 118 2.80 4.52 3.17
CA LYS A 118 4.21 4.18 3.38
C LYS A 118 5.14 4.92 2.40
N ILE A 119 4.72 5.14 1.15
CA ILE A 119 5.46 5.98 0.20
C ILE A 119 5.59 7.40 0.77
N VAL A 120 4.47 8.02 1.17
CA VAL A 120 4.47 9.37 1.76
C VAL A 120 5.38 9.45 2.98
N ILE A 121 5.33 8.48 3.89
CA ILE A 121 6.17 8.43 5.08
C ILE A 121 7.66 8.41 4.71
N PHE A 122 8.07 7.52 3.82
CA PHE A 122 9.49 7.34 3.51
C PHE A 122 10.06 8.48 2.64
N GLU A 123 9.30 8.99 1.69
CA GLU A 123 9.71 10.14 0.86
C GLU A 123 9.84 11.43 1.68
N ASN A 124 9.12 11.56 2.79
CA ASN A 124 9.30 12.65 3.75
C ASN A 124 10.34 12.32 4.85
N TYR A 125 11.12 11.25 4.69
CA TYR A 125 12.14 10.81 5.66
C TYR A 125 11.61 10.58 7.07
N LEU A 126 10.33 10.23 7.20
CA LEU A 126 9.69 9.93 8.47
C LEU A 126 9.88 8.46 8.86
N SER A 127 9.80 8.18 10.15
CA SER A 127 9.78 6.82 10.66
C SER A 127 8.36 6.26 10.65
N ASP A 128 8.12 5.18 9.90
CA ASP A 128 6.82 4.49 9.88
C ASP A 128 6.36 4.04 11.27
N LYS A 129 7.29 3.63 12.13
CA LYS A 129 6.99 3.29 13.53
C LYS A 129 6.56 4.50 14.35
N ALA A 130 7.22 5.65 14.15
CA ALA A 130 6.84 6.89 14.84
C ALA A 130 5.45 7.37 14.39
N VAL A 131 5.14 7.27 13.10
CA VAL A 131 3.81 7.61 12.56
C VAL A 131 2.73 6.73 13.17
N GLU A 132 2.93 5.41 13.26
CA GLU A 132 1.96 4.51 13.90
C GLU A 132 1.78 4.78 15.41
N ILE A 133 2.85 5.13 16.12
CA ILE A 133 2.77 5.53 17.52
C ILE A 133 1.98 6.85 17.67
N MET A 134 2.22 7.83 16.79
CA MET A 134 1.48 9.09 16.80
C MET A 134 -0.02 8.88 16.53
N LYS A 135 -0.37 8.02 15.57
CA LYS A 135 -1.77 7.64 15.33
C LYS A 135 -2.41 7.05 16.58
N TYR A 136 -1.71 6.11 17.23
CA TYR A 136 -2.18 5.51 18.47
C TYR A 136 -2.40 6.56 19.60
N ILE A 137 -1.43 7.44 19.80
CA ILE A 137 -1.53 8.52 20.79
C ILE A 137 -2.72 9.45 20.50
N LEU A 138 -2.91 9.83 19.23
CA LEU A 138 -4.03 10.69 18.82
C LEU A 138 -5.38 10.01 19.04
N LEU A 139 -5.50 8.72 18.75
CA LEU A 139 -6.73 7.96 18.97
C LEU A 139 -7.05 7.79 20.46
N GLU A 140 -6.05 7.64 21.32
CA GLU A 140 -6.23 7.53 22.77
C GLU A 140 -6.36 8.90 23.45
N SER A 141 -5.99 9.99 22.78
CA SER A 141 -6.23 11.34 23.29
C SER A 141 -7.70 11.69 23.15
N ASN A 142 -8.35 12.14 24.19
CA ASN A 142 -9.73 12.62 24.12
C ASN A 142 -9.88 13.95 23.35
N GLU A 143 -8.98 14.25 22.43
CA GLU A 143 -8.95 15.48 21.62
C GLU A 143 -9.73 15.34 20.32
N LEU A 144 -10.01 14.09 19.89
CA LEU A 144 -10.79 13.83 18.68
C LEU A 144 -12.29 13.99 18.95
N ALA A 145 -13.01 14.49 17.95
CA ALA A 145 -14.45 14.73 18.01
C ALA A 145 -15.33 13.46 17.84
N PHE A 146 -14.71 12.27 17.82
CA PHE A 146 -15.34 10.98 17.57
C PHE A 146 -14.63 9.89 18.39
N ASP A 147 -15.31 8.78 18.65
CA ASP A 147 -14.77 7.67 19.38
C ASP A 147 -13.80 6.84 18.52
N HIS A 148 -12.80 6.22 19.17
CA HIS A 148 -11.84 5.33 18.54
C HIS A 148 -12.52 4.23 17.71
N ASP A 149 -13.61 3.65 18.20
CA ASP A 149 -14.35 2.57 17.54
C ASP A 149 -15.06 3.02 16.25
N ASP A 150 -15.22 4.33 16.05
CA ASP A 150 -15.80 4.90 14.84
C ASP A 150 -14.78 5.08 13.70
N VAL A 151 -13.48 4.90 13.96
CA VAL A 151 -12.43 5.11 12.95
C VAL A 151 -12.31 3.91 12.03
N ILE A 152 -12.60 4.10 10.75
CA ILE A 152 -12.37 3.10 9.68
C ILE A 152 -10.95 3.16 9.16
N SER A 153 -10.43 4.37 8.96
CA SER A 153 -9.11 4.60 8.37
C SER A 153 -8.45 5.84 8.98
N PHE A 154 -7.18 5.72 9.30
CA PHE A 154 -6.34 6.81 9.78
C PHE A 154 -5.02 6.78 9.01
N ARG A 155 -4.81 7.72 8.09
CA ARG A 155 -3.66 7.73 7.17
C ARG A 155 -2.95 9.08 7.14
N LEU A 156 -1.63 9.04 7.05
CA LEU A 156 -0.83 10.20 6.70
C LEU A 156 -0.93 10.39 5.17
N VAL A 157 -1.42 11.56 4.72
CA VAL A 157 -1.66 11.85 3.29
C VAL A 157 -0.59 12.75 2.66
N ASP A 158 0.13 13.49 3.49
CA ASP A 158 1.36 14.22 3.13
C ASP A 158 2.30 14.26 4.34
N GLY A 159 3.39 15.02 4.29
CA GLY A 159 4.41 15.01 5.35
C GLY A 159 3.93 15.43 6.74
N ASN A 160 2.75 16.02 6.89
CA ASN A 160 2.23 16.57 8.15
C ASN A 160 0.71 16.52 8.32
N THR A 161 -0.03 16.02 7.33
CA THR A 161 -1.49 15.97 7.35
C THR A 161 -1.99 14.55 7.46
N TYR A 162 -2.85 14.30 8.42
CA TYR A 162 -3.56 13.03 8.57
C TYR A 162 -4.97 13.13 8.02
N LEU A 163 -5.43 12.08 7.36
CA LEU A 163 -6.82 11.89 6.96
C LEU A 163 -7.43 10.77 7.80
N ILE A 164 -8.52 11.09 8.48
CA ILE A 164 -9.29 10.14 9.28
C ILE A 164 -10.67 9.97 8.64
N LYS A 165 -11.08 8.71 8.42
CA LYS A 165 -12.41 8.36 7.92
C LYS A 165 -13.17 7.60 9.01
N THR A 166 -14.42 7.96 9.21
CA THR A 166 -15.28 7.38 10.24
C THR A 166 -16.44 6.60 9.66
N THR A 167 -17.07 5.76 10.49
CA THR A 167 -18.17 4.86 10.12
C THR A 167 -19.41 5.60 9.61
N ASP A 168 -19.62 6.85 9.99
CA ASP A 168 -20.70 7.72 9.52
C ASP A 168 -20.39 8.38 8.14
N GLY A 169 -19.25 8.02 7.53
CA GLY A 169 -18.83 8.51 6.23
C GLY A 169 -18.18 9.90 6.21
N LYS A 170 -17.86 10.46 7.39
CA LYS A 170 -17.14 11.74 7.46
C LYS A 170 -15.64 11.56 7.31
N GLU A 171 -14.99 12.62 6.84
CA GLU A 171 -13.54 12.73 6.71
C GLU A 171 -13.06 13.95 7.52
N TYR A 172 -11.97 13.75 8.26
CA TYR A 172 -11.33 14.78 9.09
C TYR A 172 -9.84 14.87 8.71
N THR A 173 -9.30 16.10 8.73
CA THR A 173 -7.89 16.39 8.44
C THR A 173 -7.28 17.24 9.55
#